data_a1ba6d6f6d05dc170211314bd2e5dcf0
#
_entry.id   a1ba6d6f6d05dc170211314bd2e5dcf0
#
_cell.length_a   1.000
_cell.length_b   1.000
_cell.length_c   1.000
_cell.angle_alpha   90.00
_cell.angle_beta   90.00
_cell.angle_gamma   90.00
#
_symmetry.space_group_name_H-M   'P 1'
#
loop_
_entity.id
_entity.type
_entity.pdbx_description
1 polymer ?
#
loop_
_entity_poly.entity_id
_entity_poly.type
_entity_poly.pdbx_seq_one_letter_code
_entity_poly.pdbx_strand_id
1 'polypeptide(L)'
;MAEFNTAEELDDINEIEYEADALTGGQDKRMYLYYQLINSLKQADSVDIVVSFLMESGVRMLLNELENALKRGAKIRILTGNYLGITQPSALYLIKHKLGEQVDLRFYNEKNRSFHPKSYMFHYQEYSTCL
;
A
#
# COMPACT_ATOMS: atom_id res chain seq x y z
N MET A 1 27.44 -10.66 0.63
CA MET A 1 26.56 -9.85 -0.20
C MET A 1 27.25 -9.67 -1.55
N ALA A 2 26.63 -10.07 -2.65
CA ALA A 2 27.19 -9.85 -3.97
C ALA A 2 27.15 -8.34 -4.27
N GLU A 3 28.28 -7.76 -4.68
CA GLU A 3 28.31 -6.39 -5.19
C GLU A 3 27.91 -6.43 -6.68
N PHE A 4 26.86 -5.71 -7.03
CA PHE A 4 26.37 -5.63 -8.40
C PHE A 4 27.02 -4.43 -9.07
N ASN A 5 27.75 -4.68 -10.15
CA ASN A 5 28.56 -3.68 -10.81
C ASN A 5 27.92 -3.05 -12.06
N THR A 6 26.72 -3.51 -12.47
CA THR A 6 26.02 -3.00 -13.65
C THR A 6 24.55 -2.72 -13.36
N ALA A 7 23.95 -1.79 -14.11
CA ALA A 7 22.53 -1.49 -14.04
C ALA A 7 21.67 -2.72 -14.43
N GLU A 8 22.13 -3.54 -15.36
CA GLU A 8 21.45 -4.77 -15.78
C GLU A 8 21.36 -5.81 -14.65
N GLU A 9 22.41 -5.96 -13.85
CA GLU A 9 22.37 -6.87 -12.69
C GLU A 9 21.42 -6.38 -11.59
N LEU A 10 21.26 -5.06 -11.45
CA LEU A 10 20.29 -4.48 -10.52
C LEU A 10 18.85 -4.63 -11.02
N ASP A 11 18.64 -4.52 -12.33
CA ASP A 11 17.32 -4.72 -12.95
C ASP A 11 16.89 -6.19 -12.85
N ASP A 12 17.81 -7.14 -13.11
CA ASP A 12 17.56 -8.58 -12.96
C ASP A 12 17.19 -8.97 -11.52
N ILE A 13 17.81 -8.33 -10.54
CA ILE A 13 17.47 -8.56 -9.12
C ILE A 13 16.11 -7.97 -8.77
N ASN A 14 15.82 -6.79 -9.26
CA ASN A 14 14.52 -6.19 -9.05
C ASN A 14 13.40 -7.06 -9.67
N GLU A 15 13.61 -7.59 -10.87
CA GLU A 15 12.67 -8.52 -11.50
C GLU A 15 12.49 -9.81 -10.70
N ILE A 16 13.57 -10.40 -10.19
CA ILE A 16 13.53 -11.61 -9.34
C ILE A 16 12.82 -11.32 -8.01
N GLU A 17 13.03 -10.14 -7.43
CA GLU A 17 12.34 -9.73 -6.21
C GLU A 17 10.83 -9.51 -6.44
N TYR A 18 10.41 -9.13 -7.63
CA TYR A 18 8.99 -8.97 -7.99
C TYR A 18 8.31 -10.30 -8.36
N GLU A 19 9.02 -11.25 -8.94
CA GLU A 19 8.49 -12.56 -9.29
C GLU A 19 8.44 -13.54 -8.10
N ALA A 20 9.23 -13.29 -7.06
CA ALA A 20 9.14 -14.12 -5.87
C ALA A 20 7.83 -13.81 -5.14
N ASP A 21 7.20 -14.81 -4.55
CA ASP A 21 6.22 -14.70 -3.46
C ASP A 21 6.83 -13.96 -2.26
N ALA A 22 7.54 -12.96 -2.57
CA ALA A 22 8.51 -12.24 -1.79
C ALA A 22 7.89 -11.53 -0.60
N LEU A 23 6.58 -11.35 -0.66
CA LEU A 23 5.83 -10.64 0.35
C LEU A 23 5.23 -11.56 1.41
N THR A 24 5.62 -12.82 1.39
CA THR A 24 5.10 -13.81 2.35
C THR A 24 5.76 -13.75 3.72
N GLY A 25 6.70 -12.85 3.89
CA GLY A 25 7.53 -12.81 5.07
C GLY A 25 8.66 -13.84 4.98
N GLY A 26 9.41 -14.17 5.75
CA GLY A 26 10.57 -15.04 5.76
C GLY A 26 11.59 -14.52 6.76
N GLN A 27 12.84 -14.88 6.58
CA GLN A 27 13.88 -14.40 7.47
C GLN A 27 14.36 -12.98 7.13
N ASP A 28 14.24 -12.59 5.86
CA ASP A 28 14.62 -11.24 5.42
C ASP A 28 13.45 -10.27 5.57
N LYS A 29 13.60 -9.32 6.49
CA LYS A 29 12.57 -8.31 6.78
C LYS A 29 12.23 -7.43 5.56
N ARG A 30 13.14 -7.27 4.61
CA ARG A 30 12.90 -6.50 3.38
C ARG A 30 11.77 -7.10 2.53
N MET A 31 11.54 -8.41 2.70
CA MET A 31 10.49 -9.17 2.01
C MET A 31 9.13 -9.09 2.71
N TYR A 32 9.01 -8.42 3.85
CA TYR A 32 7.72 -8.22 4.51
C TYR A 32 6.92 -7.14 3.79
N LEU A 33 5.65 -7.41 3.55
CA LEU A 33 4.73 -6.46 2.92
C LEU A 33 4.81 -5.07 3.58
N TYR A 34 4.87 -5.01 4.88
CA TYR A 34 4.98 -3.76 5.62
C TYR A 34 6.16 -2.89 5.16
N TYR A 35 7.35 -3.47 5.04
CA TYR A 35 8.54 -2.73 4.61
C TYR A 35 8.45 -2.29 3.15
N GLN A 36 7.88 -3.12 2.30
CA GLN A 36 7.65 -2.77 0.90
C GLN A 36 6.65 -1.61 0.77
N LEU A 37 5.57 -1.65 1.54
CA LEU A 37 4.60 -0.54 1.59
C LEU A 37 5.24 0.76 2.07
N ILE A 38 6.01 0.73 3.15
CA ILE A 38 6.69 1.91 3.70
C ILE A 38 7.68 2.49 2.69
N ASN A 39 8.50 1.66 2.07
CA ASN A 39 9.48 2.12 1.07
C ASN A 39 8.79 2.75 -0.15
N SER A 40 7.73 2.14 -0.64
CA SER A 40 6.96 2.66 -1.76
C SER A 40 6.25 3.98 -1.42
N LEU A 41 5.64 4.07 -0.24
CA LEU A 41 5.01 5.30 0.25
C LEU A 41 5.98 6.49 0.35
N LYS A 42 7.24 6.24 0.68
CA LYS A 42 8.27 7.29 0.76
C LYS A 42 8.61 7.93 -0.57
N GLN A 43 8.33 7.28 -1.69
CA GLN A 43 8.81 7.67 -3.01
C GLN A 43 7.71 7.95 -4.02
N ALA A 44 6.52 7.35 -3.85
CA ALA A 44 5.45 7.44 -4.84
C ALA A 44 4.86 8.86 -4.97
N ASP A 45 4.50 9.22 -6.20
CA ASP A 45 3.80 10.47 -6.52
C ASP A 45 2.28 10.33 -6.32
N SER A 46 1.75 9.12 -6.50
CA SER A 46 0.39 8.79 -6.12
C SER A 46 0.25 7.34 -5.70
N VAL A 47 -0.77 7.06 -4.90
CA VAL A 47 -1.00 5.75 -4.29
C VAL A 47 -2.48 5.41 -4.38
N ASP A 48 -2.77 4.20 -4.85
CA ASP A 48 -4.10 3.61 -4.83
C ASP A 48 -4.10 2.36 -3.96
N ILE A 49 -4.91 2.36 -2.92
CA ILE A 49 -5.10 1.22 -2.03
C ILE A 49 -6.50 0.66 -2.23
N VAL A 50 -6.58 -0.60 -2.64
CA VAL A 50 -7.85 -1.30 -2.84
C VAL A 50 -7.86 -2.55 -1.98
N VAL A 51 -8.60 -2.51 -0.88
CA VAL A 51 -8.59 -3.57 0.13
C VAL A 51 -9.99 -3.95 0.56
N SER A 52 -10.19 -5.23 0.82
CA SER A 52 -11.50 -5.79 1.19
C SER A 52 -12.03 -5.30 2.52
N PHE A 53 -11.15 -4.96 3.43
CA PHE A 53 -11.48 -4.42 4.76
C PHE A 53 -10.33 -3.60 5.33
N LEU A 54 -10.63 -2.76 6.30
CA LEU A 54 -9.67 -1.97 7.06
C LEU A 54 -9.83 -2.20 8.56
N MET A 55 -8.70 -2.44 9.21
CA MET A 55 -8.61 -2.49 10.67
C MET A 55 -7.79 -1.30 11.17
N GLU A 56 -8.16 -0.78 12.32
CA GLU A 56 -7.49 0.37 12.92
C GLU A 56 -5.99 0.15 13.12
N SER A 57 -5.59 -1.05 13.56
CA SER A 57 -4.18 -1.40 13.73
C SER A 57 -3.38 -1.28 12.44
N GLY A 58 -3.92 -1.76 11.32
CA GLY A 58 -3.28 -1.65 10.01
C GLY A 58 -3.13 -0.20 9.55
N VAL A 59 -4.18 0.60 9.74
CA VAL A 59 -4.14 2.04 9.43
C VAL A 59 -3.08 2.75 10.26
N ARG A 60 -3.01 2.48 11.57
CA ARG A 60 -2.01 3.09 12.46
C ARG A 60 -0.58 2.76 12.05
N MET A 61 -0.32 1.57 11.55
CA MET A 61 1.02 1.19 11.07
C MET A 61 1.49 2.03 9.88
N LEU A 62 0.58 2.48 9.01
CA LEU A 62 0.90 3.23 7.80
C LEU A 62 0.69 4.75 7.96
N LEU A 63 0.02 5.18 9.01
CA LEU A 63 -0.48 6.55 9.13
C LEU A 63 0.59 7.61 8.96
N ASN A 64 1.73 7.44 9.62
CA ASN A 64 2.83 8.40 9.56
C ASN A 64 3.39 8.57 8.13
N GLU A 65 3.55 7.46 7.40
CA GLU A 65 4.06 7.50 6.03
C GLU A 65 3.02 8.03 5.04
N LEU A 66 1.74 7.76 5.28
CA LEU A 66 0.64 8.38 4.52
C LEU A 66 0.62 9.90 4.73
N GLU A 67 0.75 10.37 5.98
CA GLU A 67 0.86 11.81 6.27
C GLU A 67 2.07 12.44 5.57
N ASN A 68 3.23 11.79 5.64
CA ASN A 68 4.44 12.28 4.99
C ASN A 68 4.31 12.33 3.46
N ALA A 69 3.68 11.32 2.87
CA ALA A 69 3.39 11.30 1.43
C ALA A 69 2.48 12.48 1.02
N LEU A 70 1.41 12.74 1.77
CA LEU A 70 0.53 13.88 1.54
C LEU A 70 1.27 15.23 1.67
N LYS A 71 2.13 15.39 2.67
CA LYS A 71 2.97 16.58 2.84
C LYS A 71 3.92 16.80 1.67
N ARG A 72 4.38 15.74 1.04
CA ARG A 72 5.19 15.76 -0.18
C ARG A 72 4.40 16.14 -1.44
N GLY A 73 3.06 16.14 -1.37
CA GLY A 73 2.16 16.40 -2.48
C GLY A 73 1.65 15.14 -3.18
N ALA A 74 1.91 13.95 -2.64
CA ALA A 74 1.38 12.71 -3.21
C ALA A 74 -0.16 12.67 -3.12
N LYS A 75 -0.78 12.07 -4.14
CA LYS A 75 -2.22 11.84 -4.16
C LYS A 75 -2.52 10.44 -3.63
N ILE A 76 -3.47 10.32 -2.71
CA ILE A 76 -3.84 9.04 -2.11
C ILE A 76 -5.33 8.79 -2.30
N ARG A 77 -5.65 7.62 -2.88
CA ARG A 77 -7.02 7.11 -3.00
C ARG A 77 -7.11 5.76 -2.29
N ILE A 78 -8.16 5.57 -1.52
CA ILE A 78 -8.41 4.33 -0.79
C ILE A 78 -9.83 3.86 -1.10
N LEU A 79 -9.95 2.66 -1.64
CA LEU A 79 -11.22 1.96 -1.80
C LEU A 79 -11.23 0.75 -0.87
N THR A 80 -12.18 0.71 0.02
CA THR A 80 -12.38 -0.43 0.92
C THR A 80 -13.83 -0.86 0.95
N GLY A 81 -14.10 -2.01 1.53
CA GLY A 81 -15.45 -2.53 1.73
C GLY A 81 -15.64 -3.05 3.14
N ASN A 82 -16.66 -3.86 3.33
CA ASN A 82 -16.95 -4.50 4.61
C ASN A 82 -17.03 -6.03 4.45
N TYR A 83 -15.99 -6.60 3.87
CA TYR A 83 -15.92 -8.04 3.69
C TYR A 83 -16.04 -8.77 5.04
N LEU A 84 -17.00 -9.67 5.15
CA LEU A 84 -17.34 -10.41 6.37
C LEU A 84 -17.61 -9.52 7.61
N GLY A 85 -17.94 -8.26 7.45
CA GLY A 85 -18.17 -7.34 8.55
C GLY A 85 -16.90 -6.95 9.33
N ILE A 86 -15.71 -7.10 8.73
CA ILE A 86 -14.43 -6.94 9.42
C ILE A 86 -14.00 -5.47 9.51
N THR A 87 -14.38 -4.62 8.55
CA THR A 87 -13.96 -3.22 8.56
C THR A 87 -14.40 -2.53 9.86
N GLN A 88 -13.43 -1.96 10.55
CA GLN A 88 -13.69 -1.20 11.78
C GLN A 88 -14.05 0.25 11.43
N PRO A 89 -15.18 0.78 11.89
CA PRO A 89 -15.54 2.19 11.72
C PRO A 89 -14.42 3.12 12.24
N SER A 90 -13.76 2.75 13.31
CA SER A 90 -12.63 3.52 13.87
C SER A 90 -11.47 3.67 12.89
N ALA A 91 -11.23 2.69 12.02
CA ALA A 91 -10.22 2.79 10.97
C ALA A 91 -10.57 3.89 9.94
N LEU A 92 -11.83 3.95 9.54
CA LEU A 92 -12.33 4.97 8.61
C LEU A 92 -12.28 6.37 9.23
N TYR A 93 -12.70 6.50 10.47
CA TYR A 93 -12.62 7.77 11.21
C TYR A 93 -11.19 8.23 11.40
N LEU A 94 -10.26 7.31 11.67
CA LEU A 94 -8.84 7.62 11.84
C LEU A 94 -8.26 8.21 10.55
N ILE A 95 -8.56 7.61 9.40
CA ILE A 95 -8.13 8.14 8.09
C ILE A 95 -8.71 9.54 7.87
N LYS A 96 -10.01 9.72 8.04
CA LYS A 96 -10.67 11.01 7.85
C LYS A 96 -10.16 12.08 8.81
N HIS A 97 -9.96 11.73 10.08
CA HIS A 97 -9.52 12.68 11.10
C HIS A 97 -8.07 13.09 10.94
N LYS A 98 -7.17 12.14 10.64
CA LYS A 98 -5.73 12.38 10.56
C LYS A 98 -5.26 12.84 9.19
N LEU A 99 -5.84 12.31 8.13
CA LEU A 99 -5.42 12.60 6.76
C LEU A 99 -6.35 13.61 6.06
N GLY A 100 -7.57 13.80 6.57
CA GLY A 100 -8.50 14.80 6.10
C GLY A 100 -9.04 14.55 4.69
N GLU A 101 -9.47 15.62 4.04
CA GLU A 101 -10.03 15.59 2.69
C GLU A 101 -8.98 15.38 1.58
N GLN A 102 -7.72 15.34 1.94
CA GLN A 102 -6.62 15.07 1.00
C GLN A 102 -6.58 13.61 0.54
N VAL A 103 -7.22 12.71 1.27
CA VAL A 103 -7.40 11.30 0.88
C VAL A 103 -8.79 11.10 0.31
N ASP A 104 -8.86 10.61 -0.94
CA ASP A 104 -10.12 10.16 -1.53
C ASP A 104 -10.44 8.76 -0.97
N LEU A 105 -11.22 8.73 0.09
CA LEU A 105 -11.65 7.49 0.76
C LEU A 105 -13.04 7.10 0.29
N ARG A 106 -13.16 5.94 -0.32
CA ARG A 106 -14.44 5.39 -0.81
C ARG A 106 -14.73 4.04 -0.19
N PHE A 107 -16.01 3.79 0.03
CA PHE A 107 -16.51 2.54 0.60
C PHE A 107 -17.39 1.80 -0.41
N TYR A 108 -16.99 0.56 -0.75
CA TYR A 108 -17.77 -0.32 -1.60
C TYR A 108 -18.91 -0.94 -0.80
N ASN A 109 -20.15 -0.67 -1.18
CA ASN A 109 -21.33 -1.07 -0.44
C ASN A 109 -22.36 -1.80 -1.33
N GLU A 110 -21.93 -2.78 -2.09
CA GLU A 110 -22.84 -3.62 -2.87
C GLU A 110 -23.07 -4.96 -2.17
N LYS A 111 -24.32 -5.23 -1.79
CA LYS A 111 -24.67 -6.37 -0.93
C LYS A 111 -24.61 -7.74 -1.64
N ASN A 112 -24.71 -7.75 -2.97
CA ASN A 112 -24.86 -9.00 -3.74
C ASN A 112 -23.58 -9.43 -4.44
N ARG A 113 -22.47 -8.77 -4.18
CA ARG A 113 -21.16 -9.10 -4.75
C ARG A 113 -20.10 -9.19 -3.68
N SER A 114 -19.26 -10.21 -3.78
CA SER A 114 -18.07 -10.30 -2.95
C SER A 114 -17.05 -9.25 -3.39
N PHE A 115 -16.54 -8.48 -2.44
CA PHE A 115 -15.46 -7.53 -2.63
C PHE A 115 -14.27 -7.96 -1.77
N HIS A 116 -13.32 -8.67 -2.39
CA HIS A 116 -12.19 -9.26 -1.68
C HIS A 116 -10.81 -8.93 -2.30
N PRO A 117 -10.57 -7.69 -2.77
CA PRO A 117 -9.25 -7.31 -3.27
C PRO A 117 -8.25 -7.07 -2.15
N LYS A 118 -6.98 -7.21 -2.49
CA LYS A 118 -5.84 -6.74 -1.71
C LYS A 118 -4.80 -6.27 -2.72
N SER A 119 -4.75 -4.96 -2.96
CA SER A 119 -3.88 -4.38 -3.96
C SER A 119 -3.41 -3.01 -3.50
N TYR A 120 -2.13 -2.79 -3.63
CA TYR A 120 -1.47 -1.54 -3.32
C TYR A 120 -0.70 -1.10 -4.55
N MET A 121 -1.16 -0.05 -5.22
CA MET A 121 -0.57 0.46 -6.45
C MET A 121 0.15 1.77 -6.16
N PHE A 122 1.40 1.84 -6.55
CA PHE A 122 2.25 3.01 -6.38
C PHE A 122 2.65 3.54 -7.75
N HIS A 123 2.42 4.81 -7.98
CA HIS A 123 2.69 5.47 -9.25
C HIS A 123 3.85 6.44 -9.09
N TYR A 124 4.81 6.32 -9.98
CA TYR A 124 5.98 7.18 -10.11
C TYR A 124 5.91 7.87 -11.46
N GLN A 125 6.81 8.79 -11.77
CA GLN A 125 6.74 9.56 -13.01
C GLN A 125 6.72 8.69 -14.27
N GLU A 126 7.51 7.61 -14.31
CA GLU A 126 7.72 6.82 -15.51
C GLU A 126 7.18 5.39 -15.42
N TYR A 127 6.81 4.92 -14.23
CA TYR A 127 6.35 3.55 -14.01
C TYR A 127 5.39 3.45 -12.83
N SER A 128 4.77 2.30 -12.70
CA SER A 128 3.92 1.96 -11.56
C SER A 128 4.27 0.57 -11.06
N THR A 129 4.10 0.36 -9.76
CA THR A 129 4.25 -0.96 -9.13
C THR A 129 2.96 -1.36 -8.44
N CYS A 130 2.73 -2.65 -8.30
CA CYS A 130 1.60 -3.21 -7.58
C CYS A 130 2.07 -4.30 -6.63
N LEU A 131 1.64 -4.19 -5.39
CA LEU A 131 1.85 -5.19 -4.34
C LEU A 131 0.54 -5.87 -3.96
#